data_12d3b3b2aa40985c51a06a43915e7cb1
#
_entry.id   12d3b3b2aa40985c51a06a43915e7cb1
#
_cell.length_a   1.000
_cell.length_b   1.000
_cell.length_c   1.000
_cell.angle_alpha   90.00
_cell.angle_beta   90.00
_cell.angle_gamma   90.00
#
_symmetry.space_group_name_H-M   'P 1'
#
loop_
_entity.id
_entity.type
_entity.pdbx_description
1 polymer ?
#
loop_
_entity_poly.entity_id
_entity_poly.type
_entity_poly.pdbx_seq_one_letter_code
_entity_poly.pdbx_strand_id
1 'polypeptide(L)'
;MLEFEPVNPPSLHGASIGGIEVFGVPKALPAPLPTTVAGALGNYLRVQLSSRDLLGSLSELYEVLSKLLGCQGGSCVKGPLTYFEVGGRRLPEPYVSIERYFIPLVGSFKVSEDSVVCIGGEIRSVVWESVTRVGIALERRGEGEKRAIPGYFYKYAVSFYRLDSEIVRPVFTYVIPLKADVHGLLRFGGEGSVARAISRDLEHLEDLVTRVVSPLEGLNEGYYVALSPIPLLPKRQHPTELEKDLELPLNTQDVRILGVPSRCGEGVRPPKLKVVRLGLGFSEVGKARRPQVLALPPGTVIEVSHKHKPRLGPLMKVLLGLGFATLFKLT
;
A
#
# COMPACT_ATOMS: atom_id res chain seq x y z
N MET A 1 -5.90 14.82 7.02
CA MET A 1 -5.54 13.75 6.06
C MET A 1 -4.59 14.28 5.00
N LEU A 2 -3.87 13.40 4.33
CA LEU A 2 -3.03 13.76 3.18
C LEU A 2 -3.48 12.97 1.95
N GLU A 3 -3.77 13.69 0.88
CA GLU A 3 -4.17 13.12 -0.42
C GLU A 3 -3.01 13.19 -1.39
N PHE A 4 -2.86 12.13 -2.19
CA PHE A 4 -1.98 12.08 -3.33
C PHE A 4 -2.82 11.87 -4.60
N GLU A 5 -2.82 12.87 -5.46
CA GLU A 5 -3.49 12.88 -6.75
C GLU A 5 -2.43 12.69 -7.86
N PRO A 6 -2.31 11.50 -8.47
CA PRO A 6 -1.37 11.30 -9.57
C PRO A 6 -1.66 12.24 -10.74
N VAL A 7 -0.63 12.95 -11.20
CA VAL A 7 -0.74 13.87 -12.36
C VAL A 7 -0.80 13.09 -13.66
N ASN A 8 -0.12 11.96 -13.72
CA ASN A 8 -0.10 11.01 -14.84
C ASN A 8 -0.35 9.60 -14.33
N PRO A 9 -0.64 8.63 -15.22
CA PRO A 9 -0.81 7.22 -14.81
C PRO A 9 0.40 6.76 -13.99
N PRO A 10 0.20 6.39 -12.70
CA PRO A 10 1.32 6.16 -11.80
C PRO A 10 2.03 4.85 -12.12
N SER A 11 3.37 4.86 -12.02
CA SER A 11 4.20 3.67 -12.11
C SER A 11 4.45 3.14 -10.69
N LEU A 12 3.57 2.24 -10.25
CA LEU A 12 3.61 1.63 -8.93
C LEU A 12 4.11 0.19 -9.04
N HIS A 13 5.25 -0.10 -8.44
CA HIS A 13 5.89 -1.41 -8.55
C HIS A 13 5.91 -2.16 -7.23
N GLY A 14 5.50 -3.45 -7.24
CA GLY A 14 5.51 -4.32 -6.08
C GLY A 14 6.83 -5.03 -5.85
N ALA A 15 7.27 -5.78 -6.82
CA ALA A 15 8.54 -6.47 -6.83
C ALA A 15 9.12 -6.35 -8.23
N SER A 16 10.41 -6.06 -8.33
CA SER A 16 11.10 -6.37 -9.57
C SER A 16 11.78 -7.72 -9.36
N ILE A 17 11.62 -8.59 -10.32
CA ILE A 17 12.41 -9.80 -10.40
C ILE A 17 13.85 -9.34 -10.55
N GLY A 18 14.62 -9.41 -9.46
CA GLY A 18 16.05 -9.16 -9.48
C GLY A 18 16.70 -10.34 -10.18
N GLY A 19 17.20 -10.16 -11.37
CA GLY A 19 17.88 -11.15 -12.17
C GLY A 19 18.26 -10.56 -13.53
N ILE A 20 19.01 -11.32 -14.29
CA ILE A 20 19.54 -10.98 -15.62
C ILE A 20 18.40 -10.75 -16.66
N GLU A 21 17.14 -10.75 -16.26
CA GLU A 21 16.02 -10.45 -17.15
C GLU A 21 15.96 -8.93 -17.43
N VAL A 22 16.82 -8.49 -18.34
CA VAL A 22 16.80 -7.14 -18.94
C VAL A 22 15.43 -6.80 -19.55
N PHE A 23 14.57 -7.79 -19.75
CA PHE A 23 13.26 -7.69 -20.39
C PHE A 23 12.07 -7.95 -19.47
N GLY A 24 12.30 -8.25 -18.19
CA GLY A 24 11.21 -8.45 -17.23
C GLY A 24 10.44 -7.14 -16.98
N VAL A 25 9.11 -7.17 -17.16
CA VAL A 25 8.26 -6.04 -16.77
C VAL A 25 8.01 -6.14 -15.27
N PRO A 26 8.32 -5.10 -14.48
CA PRO A 26 7.99 -5.09 -13.06
C PRO A 26 6.48 -5.26 -12.88
N LYS A 27 6.08 -6.09 -11.92
CA LYS A 27 4.67 -6.26 -11.61
C LYS A 27 4.11 -4.94 -11.05
N ALA A 28 3.18 -4.34 -11.78
CA ALA A 28 2.48 -3.15 -11.29
C ALA A 28 1.59 -3.48 -10.09
N LEU A 29 1.29 -2.46 -9.30
CA LEU A 29 0.40 -2.52 -8.15
C LEU A 29 -0.81 -1.61 -8.38
N PRO A 30 -1.97 -1.97 -7.82
CA PRO A 30 -3.17 -1.14 -7.90
C PRO A 30 -3.08 0.13 -7.05
N ALA A 31 -2.31 0.11 -5.98
CA ALA A 31 -2.16 1.22 -5.06
C ALA A 31 -0.70 1.35 -4.59
N PRO A 32 -0.28 2.54 -4.12
CA PRO A 32 1.07 2.76 -3.63
C PRO A 32 1.39 1.90 -2.42
N LEU A 33 2.63 1.39 -2.37
CA LEU A 33 3.13 0.76 -1.15
C LEU A 33 3.36 1.82 -0.06
N PRO A 34 3.23 1.46 1.22
CA PRO A 34 3.55 2.37 2.32
C PRO A 34 4.94 2.98 2.24
N THR A 35 5.93 2.23 1.76
CA THR A 35 7.30 2.74 1.53
C THR A 35 7.37 3.81 0.44
N THR A 36 6.49 3.79 -0.56
CA THR A 36 6.38 4.84 -1.58
C THR A 36 5.90 6.14 -0.95
N VAL A 37 4.89 6.06 -0.10
CA VAL A 37 4.33 7.22 0.62
C VAL A 37 5.33 7.79 1.61
N ALA A 38 5.94 6.92 2.42
CA ALA A 38 6.98 7.32 3.38
C ALA A 38 8.18 7.98 2.67
N GLY A 39 8.59 7.46 1.51
CA GLY A 39 9.65 8.06 0.69
C GLY A 39 9.25 9.44 0.14
N ALA A 40 8.02 9.61 -0.34
CA ALA A 40 7.50 10.89 -0.80
C ALA A 40 7.44 11.93 0.33
N LEU A 41 6.96 11.52 1.52
CA LEU A 41 6.97 12.35 2.71
C LEU A 41 8.38 12.71 3.18
N GLY A 42 9.29 11.73 3.21
CA GLY A 42 10.70 11.94 3.55
C GLY A 42 11.35 12.98 2.63
N ASN A 43 11.06 12.91 1.33
CA ASN A 43 11.54 13.89 0.36
C ASN A 43 10.94 15.29 0.64
N TYR A 44 9.64 15.38 0.84
CA TYR A 44 8.96 16.64 1.15
C TYR A 44 9.52 17.29 2.42
N LEU A 45 9.70 16.49 3.48
CA LEU A 45 10.25 16.93 4.76
C LEU A 45 11.79 17.06 4.76
N ARG A 46 12.44 16.85 3.61
CA ARG A 46 13.89 16.93 3.43
C ARG A 46 14.67 16.03 4.39
N VAL A 47 14.13 14.84 4.66
CA VAL A 47 14.80 13.84 5.50
C VAL A 47 16.07 13.36 4.82
N GLN A 48 17.19 13.48 5.53
CA GLN A 48 18.48 12.94 5.10
C GLN A 48 18.73 11.63 5.81
N LEU A 49 18.91 10.56 5.06
CA LEU A 49 19.27 9.24 5.59
C LEU A 49 20.76 9.01 5.48
N SER A 50 21.35 8.41 6.50
CA SER A 50 22.78 8.12 6.59
C SER A 50 23.09 6.63 6.43
N SER A 51 22.18 5.77 6.83
CA SER A 51 22.39 4.32 6.84
C SER A 51 22.46 3.74 5.42
N ARG A 52 23.59 3.09 5.11
CA ARG A 52 23.78 2.31 3.88
C ARG A 52 23.15 0.93 3.97
N ASP A 53 22.86 0.44 5.16
CA ASP A 53 22.12 -0.80 5.33
C ASP A 53 20.70 -0.66 4.79
N LEU A 54 20.27 -1.62 4.00
CA LEU A 54 19.00 -1.54 3.27
C LEU A 54 17.77 -1.54 4.19
N LEU A 55 17.81 -2.29 5.28
CA LEU A 55 16.74 -2.31 6.28
C LEU A 55 16.93 -1.23 7.34
N GLY A 56 18.18 -0.96 7.72
CA GLY A 56 18.53 0.15 8.62
C GLY A 56 18.06 1.50 8.09
N SER A 57 18.13 1.73 6.78
CA SER A 57 17.60 2.95 6.15
C SER A 57 16.09 3.09 6.27
N LEU A 58 15.31 1.99 6.37
CA LEU A 58 13.87 2.05 6.66
C LEU A 58 13.62 2.40 8.13
N SER A 59 14.40 1.82 9.03
CA SER A 59 14.31 2.12 10.47
C SER A 59 14.61 3.60 10.73
N GLU A 60 15.69 4.11 10.14
CA GLU A 60 16.07 5.53 10.22
C GLU A 60 14.97 6.43 9.66
N LEU A 61 14.39 6.08 8.49
CA LEU A 61 13.27 6.82 7.90
C LEU A 61 12.06 6.86 8.85
N TYR A 62 11.68 5.71 9.42
CA TYR A 62 10.59 5.64 10.38
C TYR A 62 10.85 6.49 11.62
N GLU A 63 12.04 6.40 12.21
CA GLU A 63 12.42 7.17 13.38
C GLU A 63 12.35 8.68 13.14
N VAL A 64 12.88 9.14 12.00
CA VAL A 64 12.83 10.56 11.65
C VAL A 64 11.40 11.02 11.37
N LEU A 65 10.63 10.25 10.56
CA LEU A 65 9.23 10.56 10.30
C LEU A 65 8.41 10.55 11.59
N SER A 66 8.64 9.60 12.51
CA SER A 66 7.89 9.51 13.75
C SER A 66 8.09 10.72 14.65
N LYS A 67 9.29 11.30 14.65
CA LYS A 67 9.61 12.55 15.37
C LYS A 67 8.94 13.75 14.70
N LEU A 68 9.08 13.87 13.38
CA LEU A 68 8.56 15.03 12.62
C LEU A 68 7.04 15.07 12.59
N LEU A 69 6.38 13.90 12.51
CA LEU A 69 4.93 13.77 12.44
C LEU A 69 4.27 13.59 13.82
N GLY A 70 5.05 13.37 14.88
CA GLY A 70 4.53 13.17 16.22
C GLY A 70 3.83 11.82 16.46
N CYS A 71 4.17 10.78 15.67
CA CYS A 71 3.57 9.44 15.73
C CYS A 71 4.42 8.42 16.53
N GLN A 72 5.13 8.88 17.56
CA GLN A 72 6.01 8.02 18.35
C GLN A 72 5.29 6.80 18.91
N GLY A 73 5.80 5.61 18.58
CA GLY A 73 5.24 4.32 19.01
C GLY A 73 3.97 3.87 18.27
N GLY A 74 3.47 4.67 17.33
CA GLY A 74 2.30 4.36 16.49
C GLY A 74 2.60 4.32 15.02
N SER A 75 1.57 4.15 14.19
CA SER A 75 1.67 4.22 12.74
C SER A 75 1.64 5.67 12.28
N CYS A 76 2.68 6.09 11.53
CA CYS A 76 2.78 7.46 10.99
C CYS A 76 1.91 7.64 9.73
N VAL A 77 1.63 6.57 9.03
CA VAL A 77 0.86 6.58 7.79
C VAL A 77 -0.16 5.47 7.85
N LYS A 78 -1.45 5.77 7.77
CA LYS A 78 -2.51 4.76 7.70
C LYS A 78 -3.33 4.96 6.44
N GLY A 79 -3.49 3.90 5.65
CA GLY A 79 -4.19 3.92 4.35
C GLY A 79 -3.63 2.89 3.35
N PRO A 80 -3.94 3.06 2.05
CA PRO A 80 -4.75 4.13 1.48
C PRO A 80 -6.27 3.91 1.60
N LEU A 81 -7.02 4.95 1.86
CA LEU A 81 -8.40 5.06 1.42
C LEU A 81 -8.35 5.56 -0.03
N THR A 82 -8.76 4.75 -0.99
CA THR A 82 -8.68 5.13 -2.40
C THR A 82 -10.01 5.70 -2.86
N TYR A 83 -10.01 6.93 -3.33
CA TYR A 83 -11.17 7.53 -3.99
C TYR A 83 -10.94 7.59 -5.50
N PHE A 84 -12.01 7.76 -6.26
CA PHE A 84 -11.94 7.94 -7.70
C PHE A 84 -12.66 9.21 -8.13
N GLU A 85 -12.13 9.86 -9.15
CA GLU A 85 -12.73 11.01 -9.82
C GLU A 85 -13.18 10.62 -11.22
N VAL A 86 -14.45 10.93 -11.53
CA VAL A 86 -15.11 10.69 -12.82
C VAL A 86 -15.61 12.03 -13.32
N GLY A 87 -15.18 12.46 -14.50
CA GLY A 87 -15.63 13.75 -15.05
C GLY A 87 -15.36 14.96 -14.13
N GLY A 88 -14.30 14.92 -13.33
CA GLY A 88 -13.94 15.97 -12.37
C GLY A 88 -14.73 15.93 -11.05
N ARG A 89 -15.57 14.93 -10.84
CA ARG A 89 -16.31 14.74 -9.59
C ARG A 89 -15.78 13.53 -8.84
N ARG A 90 -15.55 13.67 -7.54
CA ARG A 90 -15.13 12.58 -6.66
C ARG A 90 -16.32 11.68 -6.35
N LEU A 91 -16.11 10.37 -6.44
CA LEU A 91 -17.07 9.39 -5.91
C LEU A 91 -17.10 9.51 -4.38
N PRO A 92 -18.28 9.40 -3.75
CA PRO A 92 -18.45 9.72 -2.32
C PRO A 92 -17.77 8.70 -1.39
N GLU A 93 -17.58 7.48 -1.84
CA GLU A 93 -17.11 6.37 -1.02
C GLU A 93 -15.64 6.05 -1.26
N PRO A 94 -14.89 5.63 -0.21
CA PRO A 94 -13.56 5.08 -0.37
C PRO A 94 -13.63 3.61 -0.82
N TYR A 95 -12.59 3.19 -1.54
CA TYR A 95 -12.46 1.88 -2.14
C TYR A 95 -11.22 1.15 -1.60
N VAL A 96 -11.29 -0.17 -1.59
CA VAL A 96 -10.14 -1.07 -1.34
C VAL A 96 -9.86 -1.91 -2.58
N SER A 97 -8.59 -2.17 -2.87
CA SER A 97 -8.22 -3.04 -3.97
C SER A 97 -8.38 -4.52 -3.57
N ILE A 98 -9.13 -5.24 -4.40
CA ILE A 98 -9.28 -6.69 -4.30
C ILE A 98 -8.95 -7.27 -5.67
N GLU A 99 -7.77 -7.90 -5.79
CA GLU A 99 -7.25 -8.42 -7.07
C GLU A 99 -7.14 -7.33 -8.14
N ARG A 100 -8.00 -7.38 -9.16
CA ARG A 100 -8.07 -6.42 -10.26
C ARG A 100 -9.20 -5.40 -10.13
N TYR A 101 -9.90 -5.42 -9.00
CA TYR A 101 -11.05 -4.55 -8.76
C TYR A 101 -10.79 -3.67 -7.54
N PHE A 102 -11.36 -2.49 -7.56
CA PHE A 102 -11.56 -1.67 -6.39
C PHE A 102 -13.03 -1.74 -5.98
N ILE A 103 -13.27 -2.09 -4.74
CA ILE A 103 -14.60 -2.32 -4.17
C ILE A 103 -14.86 -1.23 -3.11
N PRO A 104 -16.04 -0.60 -3.09
CA PRO A 104 -16.41 0.33 -2.04
C PRO A 104 -16.23 -0.30 -0.66
N LEU A 105 -15.69 0.45 0.29
CA LEU A 105 -15.47 -0.05 1.65
C LEU A 105 -16.76 -0.13 2.47
N VAL A 106 -17.68 0.80 2.23
CA VAL A 106 -18.92 0.90 3.01
C VAL A 106 -20.03 0.07 2.34
N GLY A 107 -20.69 -0.78 3.12
CA GLY A 107 -21.84 -1.56 2.68
C GLY A 107 -21.58 -2.71 1.69
N SER A 108 -20.32 -2.89 1.25
CA SER A 108 -20.01 -3.92 0.25
C SER A 108 -19.66 -5.28 0.83
N PHE A 109 -19.26 -5.34 2.08
CA PHE A 109 -18.87 -6.59 2.73
C PHE A 109 -20.02 -7.13 3.57
N LYS A 110 -20.37 -8.40 3.37
CA LYS A 110 -21.36 -9.11 4.16
C LYS A 110 -20.71 -10.24 4.90
N VAL A 111 -21.02 -10.35 6.18
CA VAL A 111 -20.59 -11.45 7.04
C VAL A 111 -21.80 -12.36 7.26
N SER A 112 -21.66 -13.66 6.97
CA SER A 112 -22.68 -14.68 7.27
C SER A 112 -22.51 -15.22 8.70
N GLU A 113 -23.52 -15.94 9.18
CA GLU A 113 -23.52 -16.60 10.51
C GLU A 113 -22.34 -17.56 10.69
N ASP A 114 -21.83 -18.17 9.59
CA ASP A 114 -20.64 -19.03 9.59
C ASP A 114 -19.32 -18.26 9.52
N SER A 115 -19.33 -16.95 9.76
CA SER A 115 -18.15 -16.06 9.64
C SER A 115 -17.53 -16.07 8.23
N VAL A 116 -18.32 -16.32 7.21
CA VAL A 116 -17.90 -16.21 5.82
C VAL A 116 -18.13 -14.78 5.35
N VAL A 117 -17.07 -14.12 4.92
CA VAL A 117 -17.16 -12.77 4.35
C VAL A 117 -17.20 -12.86 2.84
N CYS A 118 -18.18 -12.21 2.25
CA CYS A 118 -18.31 -12.10 0.80
C CYS A 118 -18.62 -10.66 0.39
N ILE A 119 -18.41 -10.35 -0.89
CA ILE A 119 -18.71 -9.04 -1.48
C ILE A 119 -20.13 -9.11 -2.03
N GLY A 120 -21.07 -8.37 -1.43
CA GLY A 120 -22.50 -8.42 -1.72
C GLY A 120 -23.01 -7.27 -2.58
N GLY A 121 -24.13 -7.53 -3.30
CA GLY A 121 -24.89 -6.52 -4.01
C GLY A 121 -24.41 -6.17 -5.42
N GLU A 122 -25.15 -5.29 -6.09
CA GLU A 122 -24.72 -4.62 -7.32
C GLU A 122 -23.69 -3.53 -6.95
N ILE A 123 -22.42 -3.91 -6.99
CA ILE A 123 -21.32 -3.03 -6.60
C ILE A 123 -20.73 -2.37 -7.83
N ARG A 124 -20.73 -1.06 -7.85
CA ARG A 124 -20.01 -0.26 -8.84
C ARG A 124 -18.52 -0.37 -8.56
N SER A 125 -17.86 -1.35 -9.19
CA SER A 125 -16.42 -1.60 -9.00
C SER A 125 -15.59 -0.88 -10.06
N VAL A 126 -14.44 -0.34 -9.64
CA VAL A 126 -13.43 0.19 -10.56
C VAL A 126 -12.47 -0.93 -10.93
N VAL A 127 -12.25 -1.13 -12.22
CA VAL A 127 -11.29 -2.11 -12.74
C VAL A 127 -9.91 -1.46 -12.81
N TRP A 128 -8.90 -2.16 -12.28
CA TRP A 128 -7.52 -1.76 -12.41
C TRP A 128 -6.82 -2.61 -13.47
N GLU A 129 -6.06 -1.94 -14.35
CA GLU A 129 -5.30 -2.54 -15.42
C GLU A 129 -3.85 -2.02 -15.40
N SER A 130 -2.92 -2.92 -15.74
CA SER A 130 -1.51 -2.59 -15.91
C SER A 130 -1.17 -2.52 -17.38
N VAL A 131 -0.61 -1.40 -17.82
CA VAL A 131 -0.15 -1.20 -19.20
C VAL A 131 1.36 -1.08 -19.22
N THR A 132 2.01 -1.91 -20.06
CA THR A 132 3.45 -1.86 -20.24
C THR A 132 3.81 -0.73 -21.20
N ARG A 133 4.80 0.08 -20.81
CA ARG A 133 5.43 1.11 -21.63
C ARG A 133 6.91 0.82 -21.83
N VAL A 134 7.46 1.36 -22.91
CA VAL A 134 8.89 1.29 -23.20
C VAL A 134 9.52 2.64 -22.91
N GLY A 135 10.56 2.63 -22.08
CA GLY A 135 11.42 3.78 -21.84
C GLY A 135 12.74 3.65 -22.59
N ILE A 136 13.39 4.78 -22.81
CA ILE A 136 14.70 4.87 -23.45
C ILE A 136 15.63 5.57 -22.48
N ALA A 137 16.78 4.96 -22.19
CA ALA A 137 17.80 5.63 -21.42
C ALA A 137 18.47 6.75 -22.26
N LEU A 138 18.60 7.92 -21.66
CA LEU A 138 19.19 9.09 -22.28
C LEU A 138 20.48 9.46 -21.57
N GLU A 139 21.56 9.68 -22.32
CA GLU A 139 22.78 10.33 -21.82
C GLU A 139 22.75 11.84 -22.10
N ARG A 140 23.32 12.63 -21.22
CA ARG A 140 23.56 14.05 -21.47
C ARG A 140 24.94 14.21 -22.13
N ARG A 141 24.95 14.86 -23.30
CA ARG A 141 26.17 15.31 -23.96
C ARG A 141 26.14 16.85 -23.98
N GLY A 142 26.94 17.48 -23.14
CA GLY A 142 27.03 18.95 -23.07
C GLY A 142 25.79 19.64 -22.47
N GLU A 143 25.74 20.97 -22.60
CA GLU A 143 24.61 21.77 -22.13
C GLU A 143 23.40 21.61 -23.08
N GLY A 144 22.42 20.85 -22.65
CA GLY A 144 21.10 20.74 -23.30
C GLY A 144 20.87 19.55 -24.23
N GLU A 145 21.91 18.88 -24.71
CA GLU A 145 21.74 17.72 -25.59
C GLU A 145 21.48 16.42 -24.79
N LYS A 146 20.39 15.74 -25.14
CA LYS A 146 20.07 14.39 -24.68
C LYS A 146 20.11 13.44 -25.87
N ARG A 147 20.95 12.41 -25.80
CA ARG A 147 21.03 11.37 -26.83
C ARG A 147 20.56 10.03 -26.26
N ALA A 148 19.80 9.29 -27.04
CA ALA A 148 19.43 7.93 -26.70
C ALA A 148 20.69 7.05 -26.66
N ILE A 149 20.85 6.28 -25.57
CA ILE A 149 21.93 5.28 -25.46
C ILE A 149 21.51 4.09 -26.30
N PRO A 150 22.26 3.72 -27.36
CA PRO A 150 21.92 2.60 -28.22
C PRO A 150 21.79 1.29 -27.43
N GLY A 151 20.71 0.54 -27.65
CA GLY A 151 20.47 -0.74 -26.97
C GLY A 151 19.91 -0.65 -25.54
N TYR A 152 19.78 0.53 -24.96
CA TYR A 152 19.25 0.71 -23.61
C TYR A 152 17.76 1.07 -23.62
N PHE A 153 16.95 0.10 -23.96
CA PHE A 153 15.50 0.15 -23.78
C PHE A 153 15.12 -0.56 -22.48
N TYR A 154 14.17 -0.02 -21.76
CA TYR A 154 13.62 -0.68 -20.60
C TYR A 154 12.09 -0.67 -20.63
N LYS A 155 11.50 -1.68 -20.03
CA LYS A 155 10.04 -1.76 -19.90
C LYS A 155 9.62 -1.34 -18.49
N TYR A 156 8.55 -0.60 -18.40
CA TYR A 156 7.91 -0.26 -17.13
C TYR A 156 6.40 -0.36 -17.25
N ALA A 157 5.73 -0.55 -16.13
CA ALA A 157 4.30 -0.66 -16.10
C ALA A 157 3.69 0.59 -15.45
N VAL A 158 2.55 1.02 -15.95
CA VAL A 158 1.72 2.09 -15.38
C VAL A 158 0.33 1.55 -15.08
N SER A 159 -0.31 2.11 -14.06
CA SER A 159 -1.63 1.70 -13.61
C SER A 159 -2.70 2.59 -14.21
N PHE A 160 -3.75 1.98 -14.76
CA PHE A 160 -4.95 2.64 -15.25
C PHE A 160 -6.16 2.12 -14.49
N TYR A 161 -7.15 2.98 -14.36
CA TYR A 161 -8.38 2.67 -13.61
C TYR A 161 -9.57 3.01 -14.48
N ARG A 162 -10.54 2.09 -14.52
CA ARG A 162 -11.75 2.22 -15.36
C ARG A 162 -12.98 1.92 -14.55
N LEU A 163 -13.95 2.77 -14.70
CA LEU A 163 -15.30 2.56 -14.22
C LEU A 163 -16.21 2.45 -15.45
N ASP A 164 -16.76 1.26 -15.66
CA ASP A 164 -17.45 0.92 -16.91
C ASP A 164 -16.53 1.15 -18.13
N SER A 165 -16.84 2.08 -19.01
CA SER A 165 -16.04 2.46 -20.18
C SER A 165 -15.13 3.68 -19.95
N GLU A 166 -15.28 4.39 -18.83
CA GLU A 166 -14.57 5.65 -18.57
C GLU A 166 -13.26 5.43 -17.82
N ILE A 167 -12.22 6.17 -18.18
CA ILE A 167 -10.98 6.25 -17.42
C ILE A 167 -11.21 7.18 -16.25
N VAL A 168 -10.93 6.69 -15.04
CA VAL A 168 -11.08 7.44 -13.79
C VAL A 168 -9.73 7.70 -13.14
N ARG A 169 -9.64 8.77 -12.36
CA ARG A 169 -8.41 9.16 -11.66
C ARG A 169 -8.47 8.68 -10.22
N PRO A 170 -7.44 7.96 -9.72
CA PRO A 170 -7.37 7.60 -8.32
C PRO A 170 -6.89 8.79 -7.48
N VAL A 171 -7.42 8.90 -6.27
CA VAL A 171 -6.93 9.76 -5.19
C VAL A 171 -6.61 8.87 -4.01
N PHE A 172 -5.35 8.82 -3.64
CA PHE A 172 -4.88 7.98 -2.52
C PHE A 172 -4.82 8.83 -1.25
N THR A 173 -5.71 8.56 -0.32
CA THR A 173 -5.86 9.32 0.91
C THR A 173 -5.29 8.56 2.10
N TYR A 174 -4.50 9.24 2.91
CA TYR A 174 -3.83 8.68 4.09
C TYR A 174 -4.16 9.49 5.34
N VAL A 175 -4.38 8.78 6.44
CA VAL A 175 -4.46 9.39 7.76
C VAL A 175 -3.04 9.54 8.28
N ILE A 176 -2.61 10.79 8.47
CA ILE A 176 -1.27 11.14 8.92
C ILE A 176 -1.42 12.19 10.02
N PRO A 177 -0.75 12.06 11.18
CA PRO A 177 -0.79 13.04 12.26
C PRO A 177 0.08 14.27 11.95
N LEU A 178 -0.15 14.87 10.79
CA LEU A 178 0.61 16.01 10.30
C LEU A 178 -0.07 17.31 10.75
N LYS A 179 0.68 18.17 11.43
CA LYS A 179 0.21 19.51 11.86
C LYS A 179 0.49 20.59 10.81
N ALA A 180 1.33 20.28 9.79
CA ALA A 180 1.69 21.23 8.74
C ALA A 180 0.80 21.04 7.52
N ASP A 181 0.49 22.14 6.85
CA ASP A 181 -0.19 22.12 5.56
C ASP A 181 0.79 21.62 4.49
N VAL A 182 0.48 20.50 3.87
CA VAL A 182 1.25 19.92 2.76
C VAL A 182 0.56 20.28 1.47
N HIS A 183 1.25 21.03 0.62
CA HIS A 183 0.76 21.38 -0.69
C HIS A 183 1.92 21.39 -1.70
N GLY A 184 1.81 20.61 -2.77
CA GLY A 184 2.85 20.62 -3.79
C GLY A 184 2.90 19.37 -4.67
N LEU A 185 3.85 19.37 -5.60
CA LEU A 185 4.13 18.26 -6.49
C LEU A 185 5.28 17.43 -5.92
N LEU A 186 5.05 16.13 -5.74
CA LEU A 186 6.02 15.20 -5.20
C LEU A 186 6.29 14.06 -6.18
N ARG A 187 7.52 13.54 -6.17
CA ARG A 187 7.79 12.24 -6.80
C ARG A 187 7.01 11.16 -6.07
N PHE A 188 6.25 10.37 -6.85
CA PHE A 188 5.34 9.39 -6.28
C PHE A 188 5.30 8.10 -7.12
N GLY A 189 6.11 7.14 -6.75
CA GLY A 189 6.31 5.92 -7.52
C GLY A 189 7.59 5.93 -8.34
N GLY A 190 7.65 5.04 -9.33
CA GLY A 190 8.78 4.89 -10.24
C GLY A 190 8.69 5.75 -11.48
N GLU A 191 9.73 5.70 -12.31
CA GLU A 191 9.79 6.26 -13.68
C GLU A 191 9.39 7.74 -13.80
N GLY A 192 9.74 8.53 -12.79
CA GLY A 192 9.43 9.98 -12.79
C GLY A 192 7.94 10.29 -12.56
N SER A 193 7.16 9.32 -12.08
CA SER A 193 5.77 9.58 -11.70
C SER A 193 5.68 10.66 -10.63
N VAL A 194 4.69 11.54 -10.77
CA VAL A 194 4.45 12.69 -9.91
C VAL A 194 3.01 12.68 -9.43
N ALA A 195 2.81 13.04 -8.17
CA ALA A 195 1.48 13.29 -7.61
C ALA A 195 1.43 14.68 -6.97
N ARG A 196 0.27 15.31 -7.02
CA ARG A 196 -0.05 16.47 -6.21
C ARG A 196 -0.41 15.98 -4.81
N ALA A 197 0.30 16.45 -3.80
CA ALA A 197 0.02 16.19 -2.41
C ALA A 197 -0.75 17.36 -1.81
N ILE A 198 -1.85 17.10 -1.11
CA ILE A 198 -2.74 18.11 -0.54
C ILE A 198 -3.19 17.66 0.84
N SER A 199 -2.99 18.50 1.85
CA SER A 199 -3.63 18.31 3.17
C SER A 199 -5.12 18.62 3.08
N ARG A 200 -5.93 17.82 3.75
CA ARG A 200 -7.38 18.03 3.88
C ARG A 200 -7.78 17.91 5.35
N ASP A 201 -8.70 18.75 5.75
CA ASP A 201 -9.33 18.66 7.05
C ASP A 201 -10.29 17.46 7.13
N LEU A 202 -10.56 17.03 8.36
CA LEU A 202 -11.29 15.80 8.66
C LEU A 202 -12.79 16.01 8.88
N GLU A 203 -13.29 17.25 8.88
CA GLU A 203 -14.61 17.67 9.40
C GLU A 203 -15.82 16.83 8.92
N HIS A 204 -15.70 16.07 7.83
CA HIS A 204 -16.80 15.21 7.32
C HIS A 204 -16.42 13.73 7.19
N LEU A 205 -15.23 13.33 7.67
CA LEU A 205 -14.69 11.98 7.50
C LEU A 205 -14.27 11.31 8.80
N GLU A 206 -14.64 11.90 9.96
CA GLU A 206 -14.25 11.40 11.29
C GLU A 206 -14.62 9.93 11.49
N ASP A 207 -15.83 9.54 11.13
CA ASP A 207 -16.29 8.15 11.24
C ASP A 207 -15.45 7.18 10.41
N LEU A 208 -15.06 7.58 9.18
CA LEU A 208 -14.21 6.76 8.33
C LEU A 208 -12.79 6.65 8.89
N VAL A 209 -12.26 7.75 9.41
CA VAL A 209 -10.91 7.80 9.98
C VAL A 209 -10.79 6.94 11.22
N THR A 210 -11.79 6.93 12.10
CA THR A 210 -11.81 6.09 13.32
C THR A 210 -11.81 4.60 12.99
N ARG A 211 -12.29 4.23 11.82
CA ARG A 211 -12.27 2.85 11.31
C ARG A 211 -10.94 2.44 10.67
N VAL A 212 -10.04 3.40 10.38
CA VAL A 212 -8.71 3.13 9.82
C VAL A 212 -7.71 2.94 10.96
N VAL A 213 -7.32 1.72 11.19
CA VAL A 213 -6.50 1.33 12.35
C VAL A 213 -5.21 0.61 11.95
N SER A 214 -4.27 0.56 12.88
CA SER A 214 -3.05 -0.21 12.75
C SER A 214 -2.93 -1.20 13.91
N PRO A 215 -2.42 -2.43 13.68
CA PRO A 215 -2.13 -3.39 14.77
C PRO A 215 -1.18 -2.83 15.84
N LEU A 216 -0.34 -1.85 15.50
CA LEU A 216 0.52 -1.16 16.50
C LEU A 216 -0.29 -0.50 17.63
N GLU A 217 -1.47 0.00 17.29
CA GLU A 217 -2.35 0.72 18.21
C GLU A 217 -3.27 -0.25 18.99
N GLY A 218 -3.26 -1.53 18.56
CA GLY A 218 -4.16 -2.56 19.05
C GLY A 218 -5.45 -2.61 18.23
N LEU A 219 -6.07 -3.79 18.21
CA LEU A 219 -7.31 -4.05 17.49
C LEU A 219 -8.40 -4.43 18.50
N ASN A 220 -9.59 -3.93 18.31
CA ASN A 220 -10.78 -4.34 19.04
C ASN A 220 -11.45 -5.51 18.31
N GLU A 221 -12.39 -6.18 18.96
CA GLU A 221 -13.21 -7.23 18.35
C GLU A 221 -13.93 -6.73 17.10
N GLY A 222 -14.03 -7.61 16.08
CA GLY A 222 -14.74 -7.34 14.84
C GLY A 222 -14.02 -7.82 13.59
N TYR A 223 -14.59 -7.49 12.44
CA TYR A 223 -14.06 -7.78 11.12
C TYR A 223 -13.32 -6.58 10.53
N TYR A 224 -12.22 -6.88 9.85
CA TYR A 224 -11.37 -5.86 9.23
C TYR A 224 -10.97 -6.27 7.84
N VAL A 225 -10.85 -5.31 6.94
CA VAL A 225 -10.25 -5.52 5.61
C VAL A 225 -8.92 -4.76 5.52
N ALA A 226 -7.91 -5.41 4.97
CA ALA A 226 -6.59 -4.80 4.79
C ALA A 226 -6.62 -3.74 3.69
N LEU A 227 -6.27 -2.51 4.00
CA LEU A 227 -6.07 -1.42 3.04
C LEU A 227 -4.68 -1.46 2.41
N SER A 228 -3.68 -1.86 3.18
CA SER A 228 -2.30 -2.05 2.75
C SER A 228 -1.84 -3.48 2.98
N PRO A 229 -0.76 -3.94 2.33
CA PRO A 229 -0.28 -5.31 2.52
C PRO A 229 0.08 -5.60 3.96
N ILE A 230 -0.24 -6.83 4.42
CA ILE A 230 0.13 -7.33 5.75
C ILE A 230 1.42 -8.13 5.61
N PRO A 231 2.59 -7.65 6.11
CA PRO A 231 3.86 -8.33 5.94
C PRO A 231 3.93 -9.62 6.75
N LEU A 232 4.60 -10.61 6.17
CA LEU A 232 4.93 -11.90 6.77
C LEU A 232 6.45 -11.97 6.86
N LEU A 233 7.01 -11.88 8.06
CA LEU A 233 8.46 -11.90 8.26
C LEU A 233 8.88 -13.26 8.84
N PRO A 234 10.03 -13.82 8.41
CA PRO A 234 10.59 -15.00 9.04
C PRO A 234 11.09 -14.65 10.45
N LYS A 235 10.75 -15.48 11.43
CA LYS A 235 11.26 -15.34 12.81
C LYS A 235 12.73 -15.73 12.90
N ARG A 236 13.20 -16.61 11.99
CA ARG A 236 14.56 -17.12 11.93
C ARG A 236 15.14 -16.91 10.53
N GLN A 237 16.47 -16.88 10.43
CA GLN A 237 17.13 -16.75 9.13
C GLN A 237 16.94 -17.98 8.22
N HIS A 238 16.74 -19.16 8.81
CA HIS A 238 16.47 -20.42 8.11
C HIS A 238 15.23 -21.09 8.73
N PRO A 239 14.01 -20.74 8.24
CA PRO A 239 12.80 -21.34 8.76
C PRO A 239 12.72 -22.83 8.39
N THR A 240 12.51 -23.67 9.39
CA THR A 240 12.34 -25.13 9.24
C THR A 240 10.88 -25.52 9.05
N GLU A 241 9.94 -24.74 9.62
CA GLU A 241 8.50 -24.92 9.50
C GLU A 241 7.83 -23.57 9.23
N LEU A 242 7.22 -23.43 8.05
CA LEU A 242 6.71 -22.13 7.57
C LEU A 242 5.69 -21.49 8.50
N GLU A 243 4.77 -22.29 9.09
CA GLU A 243 3.70 -21.78 9.94
C GLU A 243 4.17 -21.29 11.32
N LYS A 244 5.18 -21.95 11.88
CA LYS A 244 5.73 -21.59 13.20
C LYS A 244 6.80 -20.52 13.14
N ASP A 245 7.43 -20.36 11.98
CA ASP A 245 8.59 -19.48 11.79
C ASP A 245 8.23 -18.13 11.13
N LEU A 246 6.96 -17.88 10.80
CA LEU A 246 6.50 -16.58 10.32
C LEU A 246 6.04 -15.68 11.47
N GLU A 247 6.61 -14.48 11.53
CA GLU A 247 6.07 -13.39 12.34
C GLU A 247 4.94 -12.71 11.57
N LEU A 248 3.73 -12.80 12.11
CA LEU A 248 2.57 -12.06 11.68
C LEU A 248 2.38 -10.86 12.62
N PRO A 249 1.97 -9.70 12.12
CA PRO A 249 1.56 -8.58 12.98
C PRO A 249 0.26 -8.88 13.74
N LEU A 250 -0.25 -10.08 13.59
CA LEU A 250 -1.52 -10.58 14.09
C LEU A 250 -1.24 -11.89 14.85
N ASN A 251 -1.59 -11.94 16.12
CA ASN A 251 -1.45 -13.16 16.92
C ASN A 251 -2.53 -14.17 16.51
N THR A 252 -2.14 -15.40 16.25
CA THR A 252 -3.02 -16.45 15.73
C THR A 252 -4.10 -16.96 16.69
N GLN A 253 -4.03 -16.64 17.99
CA GLN A 253 -5.06 -17.07 18.96
C GLN A 253 -6.31 -16.19 18.93
N ASP A 254 -6.14 -14.87 18.78
CA ASP A 254 -7.24 -13.91 18.82
C ASP A 254 -7.62 -13.38 17.44
N VAL A 255 -6.86 -13.75 16.39
CA VAL A 255 -7.06 -13.27 15.05
C VAL A 255 -7.11 -14.42 14.05
N ARG A 256 -8.20 -14.48 13.31
CA ARG A 256 -8.40 -15.42 12.22
C ARG A 256 -8.27 -14.72 10.88
N ILE A 257 -7.37 -15.19 10.03
CA ILE A 257 -7.23 -14.71 8.66
C ILE A 257 -8.27 -15.43 7.81
N LEU A 258 -9.28 -14.71 7.35
CA LEU A 258 -10.32 -15.27 6.49
C LEU A 258 -9.85 -15.34 5.03
N GLY A 259 -9.02 -14.40 4.58
CA GLY A 259 -8.51 -14.36 3.21
C GLY A 259 -9.19 -13.28 2.35
N VAL A 260 -9.01 -13.38 1.05
CA VAL A 260 -9.59 -12.45 0.07
C VAL A 260 -10.98 -12.93 -0.32
N PRO A 261 -12.06 -12.15 -0.07
CA PRO A 261 -13.43 -12.56 -0.30
C PRO A 261 -13.77 -12.65 -1.80
N SER A 262 -14.68 -13.55 -2.14
CA SER A 262 -15.33 -13.62 -3.44
C SER A 262 -16.68 -12.90 -3.41
N ARG A 263 -17.33 -12.74 -4.57
CA ARG A 263 -18.72 -12.19 -4.62
C ARG A 263 -19.68 -13.15 -3.96
N CYS A 264 -20.67 -12.60 -3.25
CA CYS A 264 -21.80 -13.37 -2.74
C CYS A 264 -22.66 -13.88 -3.92
N GLY A 265 -23.23 -15.08 -3.80
CA GLY A 265 -24.09 -15.67 -4.84
C GLY A 265 -24.36 -17.15 -4.53
N GLU A 266 -25.11 -17.84 -5.37
CA GLU A 266 -25.28 -19.28 -5.31
C GLU A 266 -23.91 -19.98 -5.43
N GLY A 267 -23.56 -20.81 -4.46
CA GLY A 267 -22.24 -21.45 -4.37
C GLY A 267 -21.11 -20.50 -3.95
N VAL A 268 -21.36 -19.67 -2.93
CA VAL A 268 -20.33 -18.80 -2.32
C VAL A 268 -19.04 -19.59 -2.08
N ARG A 269 -17.98 -19.20 -2.76
CA ARG A 269 -16.66 -19.80 -2.55
C ARG A 269 -16.05 -19.23 -1.27
N PRO A 270 -15.42 -20.06 -0.43
CA PRO A 270 -14.72 -19.55 0.73
C PRO A 270 -13.64 -18.55 0.30
N PRO A 271 -13.33 -17.55 1.15
CA PRO A 271 -12.26 -16.62 0.90
C PRO A 271 -10.94 -17.35 0.61
N LYS A 272 -10.14 -16.82 -0.32
CA LYS A 272 -8.88 -17.43 -0.71
C LYS A 272 -7.73 -16.81 0.07
N LEU A 273 -6.93 -17.63 0.73
CA LEU A 273 -5.67 -17.17 1.28
C LEU A 273 -4.67 -16.94 0.12
N LYS A 274 -4.23 -15.70 -0.03
CA LYS A 274 -3.25 -15.30 -1.03
C LYS A 274 -2.01 -14.74 -0.36
N VAL A 275 -0.84 -15.11 -0.89
CA VAL A 275 0.44 -14.55 -0.48
C VAL A 275 1.12 -13.95 -1.71
N VAL A 276 1.63 -12.74 -1.57
CA VAL A 276 2.33 -12.02 -2.61
C VAL A 276 3.75 -11.66 -2.16
N ARG A 277 4.67 -11.52 -3.11
CA ARG A 277 6.00 -10.97 -2.85
C ARG A 277 5.98 -9.47 -3.13
N LEU A 278 6.51 -8.68 -2.18
CA LEU A 278 6.59 -7.24 -2.28
C LEU A 278 8.02 -6.78 -2.03
N GLY A 279 8.53 -5.90 -2.89
CA GLY A 279 9.78 -5.20 -2.66
C GLY A 279 9.55 -4.02 -1.71
N LEU A 280 10.45 -3.82 -0.77
CA LEU A 280 10.40 -2.71 0.19
C LEU A 280 10.92 -1.38 -0.41
N GLY A 281 11.00 -1.28 -1.73
CA GLY A 281 11.42 -0.08 -2.44
C GLY A 281 12.93 -0.02 -2.73
N PHE A 282 13.42 1.17 -3.03
CA PHE A 282 14.82 1.46 -3.33
C PHE A 282 15.46 2.29 -2.21
N SER A 283 16.71 2.04 -1.90
CA SER A 283 17.50 2.86 -0.98
C SER A 283 18.38 3.80 -1.78
N GLU A 284 18.11 5.10 -1.70
CA GLU A 284 18.91 6.12 -2.37
C GLU A 284 20.35 6.18 -1.81
N VAL A 285 20.52 5.94 -0.51
CA VAL A 285 21.84 5.93 0.16
C VAL A 285 22.61 4.67 -0.17
N GLY A 286 21.97 3.50 -0.07
CA GLY A 286 22.55 2.21 -0.39
C GLY A 286 22.70 1.94 -1.89
N LYS A 287 22.11 2.78 -2.75
CA LYS A 287 22.07 2.62 -4.22
C LYS A 287 21.61 1.23 -4.66
N ALA A 288 20.74 0.61 -3.88
CA ALA A 288 20.26 -0.75 -4.12
C ALA A 288 18.78 -0.91 -3.76
N ARG A 289 18.16 -1.95 -4.33
CA ARG A 289 16.80 -2.34 -3.97
C ARG A 289 16.80 -3.01 -2.62
N ARG A 290 15.82 -2.63 -1.80
CA ARG A 290 15.57 -3.28 -0.52
C ARG A 290 15.04 -4.70 -0.72
N PRO A 291 15.20 -5.58 0.28
CA PRO A 291 14.70 -6.96 0.22
C PRO A 291 13.22 -7.04 -0.13
N GLN A 292 12.84 -8.20 -0.64
CA GLN A 292 11.45 -8.57 -0.82
C GLN A 292 10.93 -9.27 0.43
N VAL A 293 9.68 -9.01 0.76
CA VAL A 293 8.97 -9.70 1.84
C VAL A 293 7.73 -10.41 1.30
N LEU A 294 7.33 -11.47 1.95
CA LEU A 294 6.01 -12.06 1.73
C LEU A 294 4.98 -11.19 2.43
N ALA A 295 3.78 -11.10 1.86
CA ALA A 295 2.68 -10.36 2.45
C ALA A 295 1.33 -10.93 2.04
N LEU A 296 0.32 -10.74 2.88
CA LEU A 296 -1.07 -10.86 2.46
C LEU A 296 -1.45 -9.59 1.69
N PRO A 297 -2.15 -9.69 0.56
CA PRO A 297 -2.49 -8.52 -0.25
C PRO A 297 -3.57 -7.64 0.40
N PRO A 298 -3.72 -6.39 -0.03
CA PRO A 298 -4.90 -5.59 0.27
C PRO A 298 -6.18 -6.34 -0.10
N GLY A 299 -7.27 -6.06 0.59
CA GLY A 299 -8.53 -6.80 0.45
C GLY A 299 -8.59 -8.09 1.27
N THR A 300 -7.50 -8.52 1.91
CA THR A 300 -7.54 -9.63 2.87
C THR A 300 -8.40 -9.25 4.06
N VAL A 301 -9.38 -10.10 4.38
CA VAL A 301 -10.25 -9.92 5.54
C VAL A 301 -9.73 -10.74 6.71
N ILE A 302 -9.79 -10.15 7.89
CA ILE A 302 -9.44 -10.76 9.16
C ILE A 302 -10.58 -10.59 10.16
N GLU A 303 -10.69 -11.54 11.07
CA GLU A 303 -11.58 -11.50 12.21
C GLU A 303 -10.75 -11.42 13.48
N VAL A 304 -11.13 -10.54 14.39
CA VAL A 304 -10.52 -10.34 15.71
C VAL A 304 -11.57 -10.75 16.75
N SER A 305 -11.31 -11.82 17.49
CA SER A 305 -12.26 -12.36 18.48
C SER A 305 -12.20 -11.63 19.83
N HIS A 306 -11.03 -11.11 20.19
CA HIS A 306 -10.81 -10.37 21.43
C HIS A 306 -9.84 -9.20 21.20
N LYS A 307 -9.87 -8.21 22.10
CA LYS A 307 -8.95 -7.08 22.03
C LYS A 307 -7.51 -7.59 21.93
N HIS A 308 -6.86 -7.23 20.85
CA HIS A 308 -5.55 -7.75 20.48
C HIS A 308 -4.48 -6.66 20.40
N LYS A 309 -3.34 -6.90 21.05
CA LYS A 309 -2.14 -6.09 20.91
C LYS A 309 -0.94 -7.01 20.68
N PRO A 310 -0.43 -7.10 19.43
CA PRO A 310 0.61 -8.05 19.09
C PRO A 310 1.96 -7.72 19.74
N ARG A 311 2.75 -8.76 20.04
CA ARG A 311 4.17 -8.61 20.34
C ARG A 311 4.94 -8.64 19.03
N LEU A 312 5.59 -7.55 18.68
CA LEU A 312 6.22 -7.33 17.38
C LEU A 312 7.73 -7.22 17.50
N GLY A 313 8.43 -7.85 16.57
CA GLY A 313 9.85 -7.64 16.38
C GLY A 313 10.18 -6.23 15.82
N PRO A 314 11.47 -5.80 15.89
CA PRO A 314 11.86 -4.45 15.50
C PRO A 314 11.48 -4.09 14.06
N LEU A 315 11.80 -4.95 13.10
CA LEU A 315 11.50 -4.70 11.68
C LEU A 315 9.99 -4.63 11.42
N MET A 316 9.19 -5.51 12.06
CA MET A 316 7.74 -5.48 11.94
C MET A 316 7.17 -4.15 12.46
N LYS A 317 7.65 -3.64 13.60
CA LYS A 317 7.26 -2.33 14.13
C LYS A 317 7.55 -1.20 13.14
N VAL A 318 8.72 -1.23 12.50
CA VAL A 318 9.08 -0.26 11.47
C VAL A 318 8.13 -0.32 10.28
N LEU A 319 7.84 -1.51 9.75
CA LEU A 319 6.94 -1.68 8.62
C LEU A 319 5.51 -1.19 8.96
N LEU A 320 4.98 -1.57 10.12
CA LEU A 320 3.66 -1.10 10.56
C LEU A 320 3.65 0.40 10.82
N GLY A 321 4.73 0.93 11.38
CA GLY A 321 4.92 2.37 11.59
C GLY A 321 4.90 3.17 10.29
N LEU A 322 5.42 2.60 9.22
CA LEU A 322 5.39 3.17 7.86
C LEU A 322 4.05 2.97 7.14
N GLY A 323 3.10 2.19 7.72
CA GLY A 323 1.75 2.04 7.19
C GLY A 323 1.40 0.68 6.59
N PHE A 324 2.28 -0.32 6.67
CA PHE A 324 1.90 -1.70 6.37
C PHE A 324 0.85 -2.22 7.37
N ALA A 325 0.07 -3.19 6.96
CA ALA A 325 -1.03 -3.75 7.73
C ALA A 325 -2.03 -2.69 8.23
N THR A 326 -2.23 -1.61 7.49
CA THR A 326 -3.36 -0.72 7.76
C THR A 326 -4.65 -1.44 7.46
N LEU A 327 -5.58 -1.41 8.40
CA LEU A 327 -6.84 -2.10 8.37
C LEU A 327 -8.01 -1.13 8.44
N PHE A 328 -9.13 -1.50 7.83
CA PHE A 328 -10.39 -0.78 7.93
C PHE A 328 -11.42 -1.67 8.62
N LYS A 329 -12.01 -1.18 9.72
CA LYS A 329 -13.04 -1.91 10.46
C LYS A 329 -14.33 -1.96 9.66
N LEU A 330 -14.79 -3.18 9.36
CA LEU A 330 -16.10 -3.43 8.74
C LEU A 330 -17.21 -3.25 9.79
N THR A 331 -18.35 -2.79 9.37
CA THR A 331 -19.55 -2.66 10.24
C THR A 331 -20.46 -3.83 10.01
#